data_13c156960b8e5ff40fe332c6e58d1121
#
_entry.id   13c156960b8e5ff40fe332c6e58d1121
#
_cell.length_a   1.000
_cell.length_b   1.000
_cell.length_c   1.000
_cell.angle_alpha   90.00
_cell.angle_beta   90.00
_cell.angle_gamma   90.00
#
_symmetry.space_group_name_H-M   'P 1'
#
loop_
_entity.id
_entity.type
_entity.pdbx_description
1 polymer ?
#
loop_
_entity_poly.entity_id
_entity_poly.type
_entity_poly.pdbx_seq_one_letter_code
_entity_poly.pdbx_strand_id
1 'polypeptide(L)'
;MNPGLSAMSRASPLAGALCLSFLGCRAPLDPVVIRFQGVEIRRSAFLRELEPLAKTGTDTADPATRASAFGRYVEERAVAIAAAHAGFREALQDRSEAERWLASVTRPTIVAEDEARQYYAAHPEVAQVEESVTIREILLNTQQDARDIVRILGSDRNAFELLARTRSRSPQAQSGGLLGSFRRGELPPDIESAVFALAPRQTTGVVTTRFGYHVMRLESKTAPTVRSFAESRPAIEARLVEVKARLRMKQVIDGLVSQAQVNHEAVTAR
;
A
#
# COMPACT_ATOMS: atom_id res chain seq x y z
N MET A 1 59.68 -8.10 74.24
CA MET A 1 60.57 -9.24 74.34
C MET A 1 60.60 -9.95 72.99
N ASN A 2 61.70 -9.70 72.27
CA ASN A 2 62.23 -10.51 71.21
C ASN A 2 62.85 -11.82 71.82
N PRO A 3 63.19 -12.86 71.13
CA PRO A 3 63.72 -13.00 69.77
C PRO A 3 63.19 -14.30 69.08
N GLY A 4 63.58 -14.68 67.91
CA GLY A 4 64.73 -14.81 67.08
C GLY A 4 64.44 -15.61 65.83
N LEU A 5 65.02 -15.26 64.76
CA LEU A 5 66.11 -15.95 64.00
C LEU A 5 65.88 -17.45 63.70
N SER A 6 65.91 -17.96 62.48
CA SER A 6 66.98 -17.99 61.50
C SER A 6 66.57 -18.93 60.35
N ALA A 7 66.72 -18.63 59.16
CA ALA A 7 67.81 -18.83 58.16
C ALA A 7 67.58 -20.05 57.23
N MET A 8 67.86 -19.75 55.96
CA MET A 8 68.44 -20.55 54.90
C MET A 8 67.77 -21.81 54.41
N SER A 9 67.62 -22.12 53.18
CA SER A 9 68.51 -21.99 52.04
C SER A 9 67.92 -22.77 50.84
N ARG A 10 68.13 -22.27 49.64
CA ARG A 10 68.47 -22.97 48.39
C ARG A 10 67.42 -23.57 47.46
N ALA A 11 67.57 -23.06 46.25
CA ALA A 11 67.66 -23.72 44.97
C ALA A 11 66.43 -23.89 44.13
N SER A 12 66.38 -23.10 43.06
CA SER A 12 65.72 -23.39 41.76
C SER A 12 66.18 -24.76 41.19
N PRO A 13 65.46 -25.38 40.25
CA PRO A 13 65.36 -24.83 38.90
C PRO A 13 64.06 -25.18 38.10
N LEU A 14 63.89 -24.38 37.08
CA LEU A 14 63.35 -24.73 35.75
C LEU A 14 62.14 -25.64 35.61
N ALA A 15 61.02 -25.11 35.12
CA ALA A 15 60.42 -25.64 33.89
C ALA A 15 59.17 -24.87 33.48
N GLY A 16 59.16 -24.48 32.25
CA GLY A 16 57.99 -24.47 31.41
C GLY A 16 57.07 -23.28 31.51
N ALA A 17 57.41 -22.16 30.88
CA ALA A 17 56.48 -21.18 30.42
C ALA A 17 55.54 -21.82 29.37
N LEU A 18 54.37 -22.29 29.81
CA LEU A 18 53.23 -22.57 28.91
C LEU A 18 52.52 -21.25 28.69
N CYS A 19 52.93 -20.51 27.67
CA CYS A 19 52.12 -19.42 27.12
C CYS A 19 50.86 -20.04 26.57
N LEU A 20 49.81 -20.16 27.41
CA LEU A 20 48.44 -20.27 26.96
C LEU A 20 48.07 -18.92 26.35
N SER A 21 48.27 -18.83 25.03
CA SER A 21 47.69 -17.80 24.18
C SER A 21 46.19 -17.93 24.34
N PHE A 22 45.60 -17.18 25.24
CA PHE A 22 44.19 -16.86 25.18
C PHE A 22 43.96 -16.10 23.86
N LEU A 23 43.68 -16.84 22.78
CA LEU A 23 42.91 -16.29 21.66
C LEU A 23 41.55 -15.87 22.26
N GLY A 24 41.53 -14.64 22.75
CA GLY A 24 40.26 -14.02 23.09
C GLY A 24 39.39 -14.03 21.84
N CYS A 25 38.40 -14.88 21.82
CA CYS A 25 37.25 -14.68 20.94
C CYS A 25 36.73 -13.25 21.21
N ARG A 26 37.24 -12.28 20.45
CA ARG A 26 36.61 -10.99 20.37
C ARG A 26 35.24 -11.28 19.78
N ALA A 27 34.19 -11.15 20.59
CA ALA A 27 32.82 -11.12 20.08
C ALA A 27 32.81 -10.15 18.88
N PRO A 28 32.18 -10.52 17.78
CA PRO A 28 32.10 -9.65 16.61
C PRO A 28 31.62 -8.29 17.05
N LEU A 29 32.35 -7.24 16.69
CA LEU A 29 31.99 -5.87 17.03
C LEU A 29 30.58 -5.60 16.49
N ASP A 30 29.68 -5.12 17.35
CA ASP A 30 28.36 -4.64 16.96
C ASP A 30 28.48 -3.15 16.58
N PRO A 31 28.77 -2.83 15.30
CA PRO A 31 29.09 -1.49 14.88
C PRO A 31 27.86 -0.57 14.95
N VAL A 32 28.11 0.72 15.22
CA VAL A 32 27.10 1.75 15.06
C VAL A 32 26.79 1.92 13.59
N VAL A 33 25.53 1.82 13.22
CA VAL A 33 25.05 1.96 11.84
C VAL A 33 24.32 3.27 11.58
N ILE A 34 23.77 3.91 12.62
CA ILE A 34 23.14 5.23 12.53
C ILE A 34 23.56 6.06 13.73
N ARG A 35 23.96 7.33 13.48
CA ARG A 35 24.07 8.38 14.52
C ARG A 35 23.19 9.55 14.12
N PHE A 36 22.27 9.93 14.97
CA PHE A 36 21.37 11.04 14.71
C PHE A 36 20.93 11.68 16.03
N GLN A 37 21.09 13.00 16.15
CA GLN A 37 20.70 13.80 17.31
C GLN A 37 21.13 13.20 18.68
N GLY A 38 22.37 12.70 18.75
CA GLY A 38 22.93 12.11 19.99
C GLY A 38 22.53 10.65 20.24
N VAL A 39 21.66 10.08 19.43
CA VAL A 39 21.28 8.66 19.51
C VAL A 39 22.18 7.82 18.59
N GLU A 40 22.68 6.70 19.12
CA GLU A 40 23.42 5.70 18.36
C GLU A 40 22.60 4.42 18.22
N ILE A 41 22.46 3.92 17.00
CA ILE A 41 21.83 2.65 16.70
C ILE A 41 22.86 1.68 16.16
N ARG A 42 22.91 0.49 16.74
CA ARG A 42 23.85 -0.57 16.38
C ARG A 42 23.26 -1.53 15.36
N ARG A 43 24.16 -2.24 14.65
CA ARG A 43 23.80 -3.24 13.63
C ARG A 43 22.81 -4.29 14.15
N SER A 44 23.01 -4.77 15.37
CA SER A 44 22.14 -5.77 15.99
C SER A 44 20.67 -5.32 16.10
N ALA A 45 20.44 -4.03 16.31
CA ALA A 45 19.08 -3.48 16.34
C ALA A 45 18.42 -3.55 14.97
N PHE A 46 19.13 -3.21 13.91
CA PHE A 46 18.61 -3.35 12.55
C PHE A 46 18.38 -4.83 12.16
N LEU A 47 19.30 -5.73 12.52
CA LEU A 47 19.15 -7.16 12.19
C LEU A 47 17.89 -7.77 12.80
N ARG A 48 17.47 -7.32 13.99
CA ARG A 48 16.19 -7.75 14.59
C ARG A 48 14.98 -7.32 13.76
N GLU A 49 15.04 -6.21 13.08
CA GLU A 49 13.95 -5.76 12.19
C GLU A 49 13.82 -6.59 10.90
N LEU A 50 14.87 -7.36 10.55
CA LEU A 50 14.81 -8.28 9.40
C LEU A 50 14.11 -9.62 9.74
N GLU A 51 14.02 -9.99 11.01
CA GLU A 51 13.47 -11.29 11.42
C GLU A 51 12.01 -11.50 10.96
N PRO A 52 11.09 -10.52 11.10
CA PRO A 52 9.74 -10.65 10.58
C PRO A 52 9.69 -10.82 9.06
N LEU A 53 10.55 -10.12 8.31
CA LEU A 53 10.64 -10.21 6.85
C LEU A 53 11.10 -11.61 6.41
N ALA A 54 12.09 -12.17 7.10
CA ALA A 54 12.55 -13.52 6.83
C ALA A 54 11.46 -14.57 7.08
N LYS A 55 10.65 -14.40 8.13
CA LYS A 55 9.51 -15.28 8.44
C LYS A 55 8.39 -15.25 7.39
N THR A 56 8.27 -14.15 6.64
CA THR A 56 7.30 -14.01 5.53
C THR A 56 7.85 -14.47 4.18
N GLY A 57 9.04 -15.09 4.15
CA GLY A 57 9.66 -15.63 2.94
C GLY A 57 10.48 -14.63 2.13
N THR A 58 10.72 -13.43 2.66
CA THR A 58 11.61 -12.44 2.02
C THR A 58 13.07 -12.89 2.18
N ASP A 59 13.83 -12.91 1.08
CA ASP A 59 15.27 -13.19 1.12
C ASP A 59 16.04 -12.02 1.72
N THR A 60 16.23 -12.08 3.05
CA THR A 60 16.99 -11.07 3.78
C THR A 60 18.51 -11.27 3.69
N ALA A 61 18.99 -12.33 3.03
CA ALA A 61 20.40 -12.55 2.73
C ALA A 61 20.83 -11.80 1.46
N ASP A 62 19.88 -11.51 0.54
CA ASP A 62 20.14 -10.72 -0.66
C ASP A 62 20.59 -9.29 -0.29
N PRO A 63 21.75 -8.82 -0.81
CA PRO A 63 22.28 -7.50 -0.50
C PRO A 63 21.36 -6.34 -0.89
N ALA A 64 20.63 -6.43 -2.01
CA ALA A 64 19.74 -5.38 -2.47
C ALA A 64 18.50 -5.27 -1.57
N THR A 65 17.90 -6.42 -1.20
CA THR A 65 16.82 -6.50 -0.23
C THR A 65 17.21 -5.91 1.11
N ARG A 66 18.43 -6.26 1.59
CA ARG A 66 18.96 -5.74 2.85
C ARG A 66 19.20 -4.23 2.79
N ALA A 67 19.79 -3.73 1.72
CA ALA A 67 20.02 -2.29 1.52
C ALA A 67 18.70 -1.51 1.50
N SER A 68 17.69 -2.01 0.79
CA SER A 68 16.36 -1.41 0.75
C SER A 68 15.67 -1.39 2.13
N ALA A 69 15.76 -2.50 2.87
CA ALA A 69 15.22 -2.58 4.23
C ALA A 69 15.96 -1.61 5.17
N PHE A 70 17.29 -1.48 5.03
CA PHE A 70 18.08 -0.55 5.82
C PHE A 70 17.73 0.90 5.52
N GLY A 71 17.51 1.27 4.25
CA GLY A 71 17.04 2.61 3.89
C GLY A 71 15.75 2.99 4.62
N ARG A 72 14.75 2.12 4.56
CA ARG A 72 13.48 2.33 5.30
C ARG A 72 13.69 2.42 6.82
N TYR A 73 14.53 1.56 7.36
CA TYR A 73 14.86 1.59 8.79
C TYR A 73 15.50 2.92 9.21
N VAL A 74 16.41 3.48 8.39
CA VAL A 74 17.00 4.80 8.64
C VAL A 74 15.95 5.88 8.68
N GLU A 75 15.03 5.90 7.71
CA GLU A 75 13.92 6.86 7.67
C GLU A 75 13.04 6.75 8.92
N GLU A 76 12.59 5.55 9.28
CA GLU A 76 11.75 5.31 10.45
C GLU A 76 12.44 5.72 11.75
N ARG A 77 13.73 5.39 11.90
CA ARG A 77 14.49 5.78 13.10
C ARG A 77 14.73 7.28 13.18
N ALA A 78 15.04 7.95 12.06
CA ALA A 78 15.20 9.39 12.03
C ALA A 78 13.91 10.13 12.43
N VAL A 79 12.76 9.67 11.92
CA VAL A 79 11.44 10.21 12.31
C VAL A 79 11.16 9.96 13.80
N ALA A 80 11.38 8.74 14.30
CA ALA A 80 11.12 8.39 15.70
C ALA A 80 12.00 9.21 16.67
N ILE A 81 13.28 9.39 16.35
CA ILE A 81 14.22 10.20 17.16
C ILE A 81 13.79 11.67 17.17
N ALA A 82 13.46 12.24 16.00
CA ALA A 82 13.00 13.62 15.88
C ALA A 82 11.70 13.85 16.65
N ALA A 83 10.76 12.90 16.56
CA ALA A 83 9.51 12.93 17.32
C ALA A 83 9.75 12.90 18.85
N ALA A 84 10.66 12.02 19.31
CA ALA A 84 11.01 11.94 20.72
C ALA A 84 11.62 13.25 21.23
N HIS A 85 12.49 13.89 20.46
CA HIS A 85 13.06 15.22 20.76
C HIS A 85 12.00 16.34 20.75
N ALA A 86 10.94 16.18 19.94
CA ALA A 86 9.82 17.11 19.91
C ALA A 86 8.79 16.88 21.02
N GLY A 87 9.05 15.95 21.97
CA GLY A 87 8.20 15.68 23.12
C GLY A 87 7.29 14.45 23.00
N PHE A 88 7.32 13.73 21.88
CA PHE A 88 6.61 12.45 21.68
C PHE A 88 7.48 11.30 22.24
N ARG A 89 7.53 11.19 23.56
CA ARG A 89 8.54 10.38 24.28
C ARG A 89 8.52 8.90 23.95
N GLU A 90 7.37 8.36 23.58
CA GLU A 90 7.20 6.94 23.24
C GLU A 90 7.52 6.62 21.77
N ALA A 91 7.79 7.64 20.94
CA ALA A 91 8.00 7.49 19.49
C ALA A 91 9.14 6.50 19.10
N LEU A 92 10.11 6.29 19.99
CA LEU A 92 11.18 5.30 19.77
C LEU A 92 10.70 3.85 19.89
N GLN A 93 9.59 3.62 20.57
CA GLN A 93 9.01 2.31 20.89
C GLN A 93 7.65 2.11 20.23
N ASP A 94 6.91 3.17 20.04
CA ASP A 94 5.59 3.20 19.41
C ASP A 94 5.63 3.99 18.10
N ARG A 95 5.52 3.26 17.00
CA ARG A 95 5.47 3.83 15.65
C ARG A 95 4.32 4.82 15.48
N SER A 96 3.19 4.59 16.13
CA SER A 96 2.02 5.48 16.02
C SER A 96 2.29 6.88 16.57
N GLU A 97 3.12 7.00 17.60
CA GLU A 97 3.58 8.28 18.14
C GLU A 97 4.44 9.05 17.13
N ALA A 98 5.38 8.35 16.48
CA ALA A 98 6.21 8.94 15.44
C ALA A 98 5.38 9.41 14.25
N GLU A 99 4.41 8.61 13.83
CA GLU A 99 3.46 8.95 12.74
C GLU A 99 2.59 10.15 13.10
N ARG A 100 2.09 10.24 14.36
CA ARG A 100 1.33 11.41 14.86
C ARG A 100 2.15 12.69 14.82
N TRP A 101 3.40 12.63 15.25
CA TRP A 101 4.30 13.78 15.16
C TRP A 101 4.51 14.17 13.69
N LEU A 102 4.84 13.22 12.81
CA LEU A 102 5.07 13.48 11.39
C LEU A 102 3.84 14.12 10.75
N ALA A 103 2.65 13.60 11.03
CA ALA A 103 1.39 14.18 10.58
C ALA A 103 1.19 15.62 11.08
N SER A 104 1.63 15.93 12.33
CA SER A 104 1.51 17.28 12.89
C SER A 104 2.38 18.31 12.19
N VAL A 105 3.59 17.92 11.77
CA VAL A 105 4.55 18.82 11.08
C VAL A 105 4.36 18.85 9.56
N THR A 106 3.55 17.93 9.01
CA THR A 106 3.25 17.82 7.58
C THR A 106 1.82 18.21 7.24
N ARG A 107 1.11 18.90 8.14
CA ARG A 107 -0.27 19.35 7.92
C ARG A 107 -0.42 20.01 6.55
N PRO A 108 -1.44 19.59 5.77
CA PRO A 108 -1.61 20.09 4.41
C PRO A 108 -1.87 21.61 4.41
N THR A 109 -1.25 22.28 3.47
CA THR A 109 -1.49 23.67 3.20
C THR A 109 -2.83 23.83 2.48
N ILE A 110 -3.51 24.95 2.70
CA ILE A 110 -4.69 25.33 1.91
C ILE A 110 -4.29 25.38 0.43
N VAL A 111 -5.13 24.79 -0.42
CA VAL A 111 -4.97 24.86 -1.88
C VAL A 111 -5.54 26.20 -2.35
N ALA A 112 -4.71 27.00 -3.02
CA ALA A 112 -5.16 28.23 -3.63
C ALA A 112 -6.06 27.95 -4.85
N GLU A 113 -7.02 28.84 -5.12
CA GLU A 113 -7.91 28.65 -6.27
C GLU A 113 -7.16 28.62 -7.60
N ASP A 114 -6.15 29.48 -7.75
CA ASP A 114 -5.33 29.53 -8.97
C ASP A 114 -4.58 28.21 -9.21
N GLU A 115 -4.11 27.58 -8.14
CA GLU A 115 -3.46 26.27 -8.22
C GLU A 115 -4.46 25.19 -8.67
N ALA A 116 -5.67 25.20 -8.12
CA ALA A 116 -6.71 24.29 -8.54
C ALA A 116 -7.13 24.50 -10.00
N ARG A 117 -7.17 25.76 -10.47
CA ARG A 117 -7.43 26.11 -11.88
C ARG A 117 -6.32 25.64 -12.81
N GLN A 118 -5.07 25.84 -12.42
CA GLN A 118 -3.92 25.36 -13.19
C GLN A 118 -3.95 23.82 -13.30
N TYR A 119 -4.25 23.13 -12.20
CA TYR A 119 -4.39 21.68 -12.20
C TYR A 119 -5.52 21.20 -13.14
N TYR A 120 -6.68 21.84 -13.07
CA TYR A 120 -7.81 21.55 -13.96
C TYR A 120 -7.45 21.72 -15.43
N ALA A 121 -6.73 22.80 -15.78
CA ALA A 121 -6.31 23.05 -17.15
C ALA A 121 -5.24 22.07 -17.65
N ALA A 122 -4.33 21.66 -16.76
CA ALA A 122 -3.26 20.72 -17.09
C ALA A 122 -3.70 19.23 -17.12
N HIS A 123 -4.84 18.91 -16.47
CA HIS A 123 -5.35 17.56 -16.28
C HIS A 123 -6.81 17.45 -16.76
N PRO A 124 -7.07 17.48 -18.09
CA PRO A 124 -8.44 17.42 -18.61
C PRO A 124 -9.18 16.15 -18.22
N GLU A 125 -8.47 15.06 -17.91
CA GLU A 125 -9.04 13.81 -17.44
C GLU A 125 -9.82 13.92 -16.12
N VAL A 126 -9.49 14.88 -15.26
CA VAL A 126 -10.21 15.07 -13.98
C VAL A 126 -11.63 15.63 -14.18
N ALA A 127 -11.86 16.25 -15.32
CA ALA A 127 -13.15 16.79 -15.71
C ALA A 127 -14.00 15.80 -16.50
N GLN A 128 -13.39 14.78 -17.10
CA GLN A 128 -14.10 13.81 -17.94
C GLN A 128 -14.96 12.88 -17.10
N VAL A 129 -16.22 12.76 -17.47
CA VAL A 129 -17.14 11.73 -17.03
C VAL A 129 -17.30 10.76 -18.19
N GLU A 130 -16.79 9.54 -18.00
CA GLU A 130 -16.88 8.50 -19.02
C GLU A 130 -18.31 7.99 -19.15
N GLU A 131 -18.68 7.55 -20.38
CA GLU A 131 -19.93 6.86 -20.59
C GLU A 131 -19.98 5.61 -19.73
N SER A 132 -21.09 5.43 -18.98
CA SER A 132 -21.30 4.23 -18.17
C SER A 132 -22.74 3.76 -18.23
N VAL A 133 -22.93 2.47 -18.00
CA VAL A 133 -24.25 1.80 -18.03
C VAL A 133 -24.44 1.00 -16.76
N THR A 134 -25.62 1.10 -16.15
CA THR A 134 -26.04 0.19 -15.07
C THR A 134 -26.95 -0.85 -15.67
N ILE A 135 -26.65 -2.13 -15.48
CA ILE A 135 -27.31 -3.22 -16.18
C ILE A 135 -27.79 -4.32 -15.22
N ARG A 136 -28.84 -5.02 -15.67
CA ARG A 136 -29.29 -6.30 -15.12
C ARG A 136 -29.10 -7.40 -16.15
N GLU A 137 -28.98 -8.63 -15.66
CA GLU A 137 -28.77 -9.83 -16.45
C GLU A 137 -29.71 -10.95 -16.07
N ILE A 138 -30.19 -11.69 -17.08
CA ILE A 138 -30.75 -13.04 -16.96
C ILE A 138 -29.83 -13.97 -17.75
N LEU A 139 -29.15 -14.89 -17.07
CA LEU A 139 -28.27 -15.88 -17.68
C LEU A 139 -28.97 -17.23 -17.73
N LEU A 140 -28.96 -17.86 -18.90
CA LEU A 140 -29.72 -19.08 -19.18
C LEU A 140 -28.83 -20.16 -19.85
N ASN A 141 -29.26 -21.42 -19.71
CA ASN A 141 -28.53 -22.56 -20.29
C ASN A 141 -28.79 -22.75 -21.76
N THR A 142 -29.99 -22.46 -22.21
CA THR A 142 -30.42 -22.75 -23.59
C THR A 142 -30.85 -21.48 -24.31
N GLN A 143 -30.62 -21.48 -25.61
CA GLN A 143 -31.06 -20.38 -26.46
C GLN A 143 -32.62 -20.27 -26.49
N GLN A 144 -33.30 -21.40 -26.37
CA GLN A 144 -34.77 -21.42 -26.36
C GLN A 144 -35.33 -20.70 -25.13
N ASP A 145 -34.79 -21.01 -23.94
CA ASP A 145 -35.19 -20.31 -22.70
C ASP A 145 -34.95 -18.80 -22.81
N ALA A 146 -33.80 -18.39 -23.38
CA ALA A 146 -33.49 -16.98 -23.57
C ALA A 146 -34.44 -16.28 -24.54
N ARG A 147 -34.86 -16.95 -25.64
CA ARG A 147 -35.87 -16.43 -26.56
C ARG A 147 -37.23 -16.29 -25.88
N ASP A 148 -37.62 -17.25 -25.04
CA ASP A 148 -38.88 -17.18 -24.28
C ASP A 148 -38.85 -16.01 -23.29
N ILE A 149 -37.74 -15.76 -22.62
CA ILE A 149 -37.54 -14.58 -21.76
C ILE A 149 -37.73 -13.29 -22.58
N VAL A 150 -37.05 -13.17 -23.73
CA VAL A 150 -37.14 -11.99 -24.59
C VAL A 150 -38.61 -11.76 -25.02
N ARG A 151 -39.34 -12.83 -25.37
CA ARG A 151 -40.73 -12.76 -25.76
C ARG A 151 -41.64 -12.26 -24.60
N ILE A 152 -41.44 -12.78 -23.39
CA ILE A 152 -42.19 -12.35 -22.19
C ILE A 152 -41.92 -10.87 -21.90
N LEU A 153 -40.64 -10.44 -21.96
CA LEU A 153 -40.25 -9.06 -21.71
C LEU A 153 -40.71 -8.10 -22.79
N GLY A 154 -40.97 -8.58 -23.99
CA GLY A 154 -41.64 -7.83 -25.06
C GLY A 154 -43.08 -7.45 -24.70
N SER A 155 -43.78 -8.31 -23.94
CA SER A 155 -45.17 -8.09 -23.49
C SER A 155 -45.23 -7.39 -22.11
N ASP A 156 -44.31 -7.74 -21.20
CA ASP A 156 -44.21 -7.14 -19.85
C ASP A 156 -42.79 -6.85 -19.46
N ARG A 157 -42.36 -5.62 -19.65
CA ARG A 157 -41.00 -5.14 -19.31
C ARG A 157 -40.70 -5.15 -17.80
N ASN A 158 -41.75 -5.13 -16.96
CA ASN A 158 -41.60 -5.10 -15.51
C ASN A 158 -41.31 -6.49 -14.93
N ALA A 159 -41.57 -7.56 -15.69
CA ALA A 159 -41.28 -8.93 -15.29
C ALA A 159 -39.78 -9.25 -15.15
N PHE A 160 -38.88 -8.38 -15.58
CA PHE A 160 -37.43 -8.69 -15.65
C PHE A 160 -36.89 -9.18 -14.31
N GLU A 161 -37.14 -8.47 -13.22
CA GLU A 161 -36.56 -8.82 -11.91
C GLU A 161 -37.13 -10.14 -11.36
N LEU A 162 -38.43 -10.39 -11.60
CA LEU A 162 -39.05 -11.67 -11.24
C LEU A 162 -38.46 -12.83 -12.07
N LEU A 163 -38.32 -12.63 -13.38
CA LEU A 163 -37.69 -13.61 -14.28
C LEU A 163 -36.23 -13.88 -13.92
N ALA A 164 -35.49 -12.84 -13.54
CA ALA A 164 -34.13 -12.99 -13.05
C ALA A 164 -34.09 -13.88 -11.81
N ARG A 165 -34.92 -13.60 -10.80
CA ARG A 165 -35.00 -14.41 -9.57
C ARG A 165 -35.39 -15.85 -9.78
N THR A 166 -36.30 -16.10 -10.74
CA THR A 166 -36.91 -17.43 -10.92
C THR A 166 -36.25 -18.29 -12.00
N ARG A 167 -35.59 -17.69 -12.97
CA ARG A 167 -35.06 -18.36 -14.17
C ARG A 167 -33.59 -18.20 -14.40
N SER A 168 -32.95 -17.15 -13.82
CA SER A 168 -31.53 -16.87 -14.08
C SER A 168 -30.61 -17.79 -13.27
N ARG A 169 -29.51 -18.18 -13.91
CA ARG A 169 -28.37 -18.87 -13.28
C ARG A 169 -27.28 -17.90 -12.80
N SER A 170 -27.44 -16.61 -13.08
CA SER A 170 -26.47 -15.61 -12.62
C SER A 170 -26.39 -15.61 -11.08
N PRO A 171 -25.21 -15.45 -10.50
CA PRO A 171 -25.08 -15.23 -9.06
C PRO A 171 -25.93 -14.08 -8.53
N GLN A 172 -26.23 -13.09 -9.38
CA GLN A 172 -27.03 -11.93 -9.06
C GLN A 172 -28.55 -12.16 -9.23
N ALA A 173 -28.99 -13.40 -9.54
CA ALA A 173 -30.39 -13.75 -9.73
C ALA A 173 -31.29 -13.24 -8.59
N GLN A 174 -30.91 -13.49 -7.33
CA GLN A 174 -31.68 -13.09 -6.14
C GLN A 174 -31.79 -11.57 -5.97
N SER A 175 -30.84 -10.81 -6.49
CA SER A 175 -30.88 -9.34 -6.56
C SER A 175 -31.64 -8.82 -7.78
N GLY A 176 -32.50 -9.66 -8.42
CA GLY A 176 -33.20 -9.33 -9.64
C GLY A 176 -32.27 -9.13 -10.84
N GLY A 177 -31.11 -9.78 -10.82
CA GLY A 177 -30.12 -9.77 -11.89
C GLY A 177 -29.22 -8.53 -11.93
N LEU A 178 -29.22 -7.64 -10.93
CA LEU A 178 -28.42 -6.42 -10.94
C LEU A 178 -26.93 -6.75 -10.93
N LEU A 179 -26.22 -6.46 -12.04
CA LEU A 179 -24.77 -6.62 -12.15
C LEU A 179 -23.99 -5.42 -11.61
N GLY A 180 -24.54 -4.23 -11.71
CA GLY A 180 -23.87 -2.98 -11.33
C GLY A 180 -23.65 -2.06 -12.51
N SER A 181 -22.70 -1.10 -12.32
CA SER A 181 -22.36 -0.08 -13.32
C SER A 181 -21.03 -0.40 -13.96
N PHE A 182 -20.93 -0.22 -15.27
CA PHE A 182 -19.77 -0.52 -16.09
C PHE A 182 -19.49 0.63 -17.06
N ARG A 183 -18.21 0.91 -17.26
CA ARG A 183 -17.71 1.82 -18.29
C ARG A 183 -17.38 1.04 -19.55
N ARG A 184 -17.12 1.77 -20.65
CA ARG A 184 -16.60 1.12 -21.85
C ARG A 184 -15.27 0.43 -21.58
N GLY A 185 -15.11 -0.77 -22.13
CA GLY A 185 -13.93 -1.63 -21.95
C GLY A 185 -13.96 -2.53 -20.71
N GLU A 186 -14.97 -2.40 -19.82
CA GLU A 186 -15.11 -3.24 -18.63
C GLU A 186 -15.95 -4.50 -18.86
N LEU A 187 -16.68 -4.57 -19.98
CA LEU A 187 -17.53 -5.71 -20.35
C LEU A 187 -16.92 -6.50 -21.51
N PRO A 188 -17.23 -7.81 -21.61
CA PRO A 188 -16.92 -8.56 -22.84
C PRO A 188 -17.49 -7.89 -24.08
N PRO A 189 -16.78 -7.88 -25.23
CA PRO A 189 -17.16 -7.11 -26.42
C PRO A 189 -18.61 -7.36 -26.92
N ASP A 190 -19.06 -8.62 -26.87
CA ASP A 190 -20.40 -9.00 -27.32
C ASP A 190 -21.50 -8.40 -26.41
N ILE A 191 -21.25 -8.41 -25.11
CA ILE A 191 -22.16 -7.81 -24.11
C ILE A 191 -22.07 -6.29 -24.20
N GLU A 192 -20.87 -5.73 -24.27
CA GLU A 192 -20.66 -4.28 -24.31
C GLU A 192 -21.40 -3.64 -25.50
N SER A 193 -21.20 -4.17 -26.70
CA SER A 193 -21.85 -3.65 -27.91
C SER A 193 -23.38 -3.70 -27.79
N ALA A 194 -23.93 -4.78 -27.21
CA ALA A 194 -25.36 -4.94 -27.05
C ALA A 194 -25.97 -3.97 -26.04
N VAL A 195 -25.32 -3.76 -24.86
CA VAL A 195 -25.89 -2.95 -23.77
C VAL A 195 -25.70 -1.45 -23.98
N PHE A 196 -24.57 -1.03 -24.55
CA PHE A 196 -24.31 0.39 -24.81
C PHE A 196 -25.16 0.96 -25.96
N ALA A 197 -25.74 0.10 -26.81
CA ALA A 197 -26.69 0.49 -27.85
C ALA A 197 -28.10 0.74 -27.31
N LEU A 198 -28.42 0.30 -26.08
CA LEU A 198 -29.77 0.42 -25.50
C LEU A 198 -30.07 1.84 -25.00
N ALA A 199 -31.35 2.16 -24.99
CA ALA A 199 -31.91 3.22 -24.17
C ALA A 199 -32.28 2.68 -22.76
N PRO A 200 -32.37 3.53 -21.74
CA PRO A 200 -32.79 3.11 -20.41
C PRO A 200 -34.10 2.33 -20.43
N ARG A 201 -34.17 1.27 -19.64
CA ARG A 201 -35.32 0.32 -19.54
C ARG A 201 -35.51 -0.58 -20.77
N GLN A 202 -34.64 -0.51 -21.77
CA GLN A 202 -34.67 -1.47 -22.88
C GLN A 202 -33.88 -2.75 -22.53
N THR A 203 -34.30 -3.84 -23.16
CA THR A 203 -33.63 -5.16 -23.08
C THR A 203 -32.95 -5.51 -24.40
N THR A 204 -31.85 -6.27 -24.33
CA THR A 204 -31.23 -6.87 -25.49
C THR A 204 -32.08 -7.99 -26.06
N GLY A 205 -31.81 -8.41 -27.28
CA GLY A 205 -32.10 -9.77 -27.72
C GLY A 205 -31.23 -10.78 -26.93
N VAL A 206 -31.17 -12.01 -27.44
CA VAL A 206 -30.31 -13.05 -26.87
C VAL A 206 -28.84 -12.75 -27.25
N VAL A 207 -27.99 -12.56 -26.27
CA VAL A 207 -26.52 -12.43 -26.43
C VAL A 207 -25.89 -13.76 -26.04
N THR A 208 -25.08 -14.34 -26.93
CA THR A 208 -24.44 -15.64 -26.70
C THR A 208 -22.98 -15.43 -26.29
N THR A 209 -22.57 -16.07 -25.19
CA THR A 209 -21.18 -16.08 -24.74
C THR A 209 -20.74 -17.51 -24.36
N ARG A 210 -19.50 -17.70 -24.01
CA ARG A 210 -19.00 -18.99 -23.48
C ARG A 210 -19.68 -19.43 -22.17
N PHE A 211 -20.36 -18.52 -21.48
CA PHE A 211 -21.02 -18.78 -20.19
C PHE A 211 -22.49 -19.17 -20.37
N GLY A 212 -23.05 -18.98 -21.55
CA GLY A 212 -24.46 -19.27 -21.86
C GLY A 212 -25.12 -18.16 -22.65
N TYR A 213 -26.41 -18.05 -22.47
CA TYR A 213 -27.29 -17.13 -23.18
C TYR A 213 -27.77 -16.04 -22.24
N HIS A 214 -27.46 -14.79 -22.56
CA HIS A 214 -27.72 -13.64 -21.76
C HIS A 214 -28.87 -12.80 -22.34
N VAL A 215 -29.74 -12.31 -21.47
CA VAL A 215 -30.68 -11.25 -21.76
C VAL A 215 -30.40 -10.13 -20.78
N MET A 216 -30.06 -8.95 -21.31
CA MET A 216 -29.65 -7.81 -20.48
C MET A 216 -30.72 -6.73 -20.51
N ARG A 217 -30.83 -5.95 -19.42
CA ARG A 217 -31.65 -4.74 -19.36
C ARG A 217 -30.78 -3.57 -18.92
N LEU A 218 -30.85 -2.48 -19.66
CA LEU A 218 -30.23 -1.23 -19.26
C LEU A 218 -31.12 -0.51 -18.22
N GLU A 219 -30.61 -0.30 -17.02
CA GLU A 219 -31.29 0.44 -15.96
C GLU A 219 -31.10 1.95 -16.13
N SER A 220 -29.85 2.37 -16.24
CA SER A 220 -29.48 3.77 -16.46
C SER A 220 -28.23 3.88 -17.34
N LYS A 221 -28.11 5.01 -17.99
CA LYS A 221 -26.97 5.37 -18.83
C LYS A 221 -26.51 6.77 -18.47
N THR A 222 -25.22 6.89 -18.15
CA THR A 222 -24.57 8.19 -17.98
C THR A 222 -23.88 8.53 -19.28
N ALA A 223 -24.27 9.65 -19.88
CA ALA A 223 -23.60 10.13 -21.09
C ALA A 223 -22.20 10.68 -20.74
N PRO A 224 -21.24 10.57 -21.65
CA PRO A 224 -19.94 11.19 -21.47
C PRO A 224 -20.14 12.72 -21.42
N THR A 225 -19.57 13.35 -20.40
CA THR A 225 -19.66 14.81 -20.22
C THR A 225 -18.32 15.34 -19.71
N VAL A 226 -18.13 16.65 -19.78
CA VAL A 226 -16.99 17.33 -19.17
C VAL A 226 -17.55 18.22 -18.05
N ARG A 227 -17.15 17.93 -16.82
CA ARG A 227 -17.51 18.75 -15.66
C ARG A 227 -16.85 20.10 -15.74
N SER A 228 -17.55 21.13 -15.34
CA SER A 228 -16.97 22.46 -15.15
C SER A 228 -15.89 22.47 -14.06
N PHE A 229 -15.07 23.51 -14.03
CA PHE A 229 -14.12 23.72 -12.93
C PHE A 229 -14.83 23.71 -11.56
N ALA A 230 -15.98 24.39 -11.44
CA ALA A 230 -16.72 24.49 -10.19
C ALA A 230 -17.16 23.10 -9.66
N GLU A 231 -17.61 22.22 -10.56
CA GLU A 231 -18.00 20.85 -10.22
C GLU A 231 -16.80 19.95 -9.90
N SER A 232 -15.65 20.17 -10.54
CA SER A 232 -14.42 19.38 -10.37
C SER A 232 -13.58 19.86 -9.18
N ARG A 233 -13.73 21.10 -8.76
CA ARG A 233 -12.92 21.78 -7.75
C ARG A 233 -12.76 21.00 -6.44
N PRO A 234 -13.83 20.46 -5.81
CA PRO A 234 -13.67 19.73 -4.54
C PRO A 234 -12.77 18.49 -4.67
N ALA A 235 -12.90 17.77 -5.79
CA ALA A 235 -12.05 16.59 -6.04
C ALA A 235 -10.60 16.96 -6.33
N ILE A 236 -10.39 18.08 -7.06
CA ILE A 236 -9.06 18.61 -7.35
C ILE A 236 -8.38 19.11 -6.07
N GLU A 237 -9.09 19.85 -5.22
CA GLU A 237 -8.54 20.33 -3.94
C GLU A 237 -8.16 19.16 -3.03
N ALA A 238 -9.01 18.14 -2.90
CA ALA A 238 -8.70 16.94 -2.13
C ALA A 238 -7.44 16.22 -2.67
N ARG A 239 -7.31 16.13 -4.00
CA ARG A 239 -6.15 15.53 -4.66
C ARG A 239 -4.88 16.33 -4.42
N LEU A 240 -4.94 17.64 -4.55
CA LEU A 240 -3.79 18.53 -4.34
C LEU A 240 -3.35 18.54 -2.88
N VAL A 241 -4.28 18.53 -1.93
CA VAL A 241 -3.99 18.36 -0.49
C VAL A 241 -3.20 17.08 -0.25
N GLU A 242 -3.64 15.95 -0.82
CA GLU A 242 -2.94 14.67 -0.68
C GLU A 242 -1.53 14.72 -1.28
N VAL A 243 -1.38 15.25 -2.49
CA VAL A 243 -0.08 15.39 -3.17
C VAL A 243 0.87 16.27 -2.35
N LYS A 244 0.41 17.43 -1.89
CA LYS A 244 1.20 18.36 -1.08
C LYS A 244 1.60 17.73 0.27
N ALA A 245 0.70 17.02 0.93
CA ALA A 245 1.00 16.33 2.18
C ALA A 245 2.10 15.28 1.98
N ARG A 246 2.01 14.50 0.89
CA ARG A 246 3.03 13.48 0.54
C ARG A 246 4.40 14.13 0.23
N LEU A 247 4.41 15.19 -0.56
CA LEU A 247 5.64 15.93 -0.86
C LEU A 247 6.26 16.53 0.39
N ARG A 248 5.44 17.13 1.26
CA ARG A 248 5.92 17.71 2.52
C ARG A 248 6.47 16.64 3.45
N MET A 249 5.79 15.51 3.56
CA MET A 249 6.27 14.35 4.33
C MET A 249 7.64 13.89 3.82
N LYS A 250 7.78 13.71 2.50
CA LYS A 250 9.06 13.36 1.90
C LYS A 250 10.16 14.38 2.21
N GLN A 251 9.89 15.66 2.08
CA GLN A 251 10.85 16.73 2.39
C GLN A 251 11.32 16.67 3.86
N VAL A 252 10.39 16.45 4.79
CA VAL A 252 10.73 16.32 6.21
C VAL A 252 11.62 15.11 6.45
N ILE A 253 11.25 13.94 5.91
CA ILE A 253 12.02 12.71 6.05
C ILE A 253 13.42 12.86 5.43
N ASP A 254 13.51 13.34 4.19
CA ASP A 254 14.78 13.56 3.49
C ASP A 254 15.69 14.52 4.29
N GLY A 255 15.09 15.59 4.85
CA GLY A 255 15.80 16.54 5.70
C GLY A 255 16.34 15.91 6.99
N LEU A 256 15.61 15.01 7.63
CA LEU A 256 16.06 14.27 8.82
C LEU A 256 17.17 13.29 8.45
N VAL A 257 16.98 12.51 7.39
CA VAL A 257 17.97 11.51 6.92
C VAL A 257 19.28 12.17 6.52
N SER A 258 19.23 13.34 5.87
CA SER A 258 20.44 14.08 5.47
C SER A 258 21.30 14.53 6.66
N GLN A 259 20.72 14.68 7.84
CA GLN A 259 21.42 15.02 9.09
C GLN A 259 21.97 13.78 9.82
N ALA A 260 21.52 12.58 9.46
CA ALA A 260 21.97 11.35 10.06
C ALA A 260 23.31 10.90 9.48
N GLN A 261 24.24 10.46 10.34
CA GLN A 261 25.44 9.76 9.90
C GLN A 261 25.11 8.27 9.76
N VAL A 262 25.16 7.76 8.53
CA VAL A 262 24.74 6.39 8.20
C VAL A 262 25.95 5.59 7.69
N ASN A 263 26.20 4.43 8.30
CA ASN A 263 27.25 3.50 7.89
C ASN A 263 26.66 2.32 7.10
N HIS A 264 26.55 2.47 5.79
CA HIS A 264 26.04 1.44 4.89
C HIS A 264 26.92 0.20 4.81
N GLU A 265 28.27 0.34 4.91
CA GLU A 265 29.20 -0.78 4.80
C GLU A 265 29.05 -1.74 5.98
N ALA A 266 28.81 -1.24 7.17
CA ALA A 266 28.61 -2.06 8.36
C ALA A 266 27.37 -2.96 8.28
N VAL A 267 26.43 -2.66 7.38
CA VAL A 267 25.18 -3.43 7.20
C VAL A 267 25.32 -4.48 6.10
N THR A 268 26.07 -4.18 5.05
CA THR A 268 26.27 -5.08 3.90
C THR A 268 27.38 -6.09 4.13
N ALA A 269 28.30 -5.84 5.06
CA ALA A 269 29.35 -6.80 5.44
C ALA A 269 28.72 -8.10 5.98
N ARG A 270 29.23 -9.26 5.48
CA ARG A 270 28.83 -10.61 5.89
C ARG A 270 29.22 -10.95 7.32
#